data_dc678f5b6c3c1cc1ba713a392d189c7f
#
_entry.id   dc678f5b6c3c1cc1ba713a392d189c7f
#
_cell.length_a   1.000
_cell.length_b   1.000
_cell.length_c   1.000
_cell.angle_alpha   90.00
_cell.angle_beta   90.00
_cell.angle_gamma   90.00
#
_symmetry.space_group_name_H-M   'P 1'
#
loop_
_entity.id
_entity.type
_entity.pdbx_description
1 polymer ?
#
loop_
_entity_poly.entity_id
_entity_poly.type
_entity_poly.pdbx_seq_one_letter_code
_entity_poly.pdbx_strand_id
1 'polypeptide(L)'
;ILIFLSIFLLNSVLAFGSYIDTDAKTAVVIDGTTGKVLFEKNKDEKTFPASMTKIMTTLIVFEKLSNGTLSLDDTFLVSERAWKEREGSSMFVEVDKNIRVEDLLRGIIVQSGNDACIVVAENIAGTEESFAKMMNEKAIDIGMTNTNFTNSTGMHDKNNFSTAYDLAILSQYLINNYPEYYHMFAETEFEWSNIKQKNRNPLLYKNMGVDGLKTGHLSVSGYGLAASAIDGDRRVISVTNGFSSTQKRSQGSSRLITWSFREFENIRLFEDFTCLLYTSPSPRD
;
A
#
# COMPACT_ATOMS: atom_id res chain seq x y z
N ILE A 1 -10.34 11.90 67.85
CA ILE A 1 -10.58 11.17 66.61
C ILE A 1 -10.05 12.02 65.46
N LEU A 2 -8.83 11.76 64.99
CA LEU A 2 -8.26 12.42 63.82
C LEU A 2 -8.69 11.63 62.57
N ILE A 3 -9.47 12.30 61.72
CA ILE A 3 -9.83 11.77 60.40
C ILE A 3 -8.70 12.15 59.42
N PHE A 4 -7.90 11.14 58.97
CA PHE A 4 -6.98 11.31 57.90
C PHE A 4 -7.74 11.32 56.55
N LEU A 5 -7.87 12.48 55.93
CA LEU A 5 -8.40 12.64 54.58
C LEU A 5 -7.26 12.40 53.62
N SER A 6 -7.19 11.17 53.10
CA SER A 6 -6.24 10.83 52.01
C SER A 6 -6.73 11.45 50.69
N ILE A 7 -6.12 12.55 50.30
CA ILE A 7 -6.32 13.16 48.98
C ILE A 7 -5.55 12.29 47.97
N PHE A 8 -6.28 11.43 47.26
CA PHE A 8 -5.77 10.75 46.09
C PHE A 8 -5.67 11.80 44.94
N LEU A 9 -4.49 12.40 44.78
CA LEU A 9 -4.18 13.18 43.57
C LEU A 9 -4.09 12.19 42.40
N LEU A 10 -5.18 12.07 41.65
CA LEU A 10 -5.16 11.49 40.31
C LEU A 10 -4.29 12.44 39.45
N ASN A 11 -3.02 12.12 39.32
CA ASN A 11 -2.20 12.68 38.24
C ASN A 11 -2.71 12.09 36.92
N SER A 12 -3.69 12.75 36.30
CA SER A 12 -3.98 12.55 34.89
C SER A 12 -2.76 13.05 34.10
N VAL A 13 -1.85 12.16 33.77
CA VAL A 13 -0.85 12.42 32.75
C VAL A 13 -1.64 12.62 31.46
N LEU A 14 -1.90 13.88 31.14
CA LEU A 14 -2.33 14.26 29.78
C LEU A 14 -1.16 13.89 28.87
N ALA A 15 -1.23 12.73 28.24
CA ALA A 15 -0.34 12.38 27.15
C ALA A 15 -0.63 13.36 26.00
N PHE A 16 0.08 14.48 25.98
CA PHE A 16 0.16 15.34 24.80
C PHE A 16 0.94 14.55 23.74
N GLY A 17 0.23 13.75 22.92
CA GLY A 17 0.82 13.24 21.70
C GLY A 17 1.39 14.41 20.92
N SER A 18 2.66 14.34 20.49
CA SER A 18 3.25 15.45 19.75
C SER A 18 2.46 15.67 18.47
N TYR A 19 1.93 16.87 18.31
CA TYR A 19 1.20 17.25 17.10
C TYR A 19 2.09 17.08 15.88
N ILE A 20 1.61 16.34 14.89
CA ILE A 20 2.26 16.21 13.59
C ILE A 20 1.34 16.72 12.49
N ASP A 21 1.90 17.43 11.53
CA ASP A 21 1.24 17.83 10.29
C ASP A 21 2.08 17.44 9.09
N THR A 22 1.46 17.43 7.91
CA THR A 22 2.09 17.06 6.65
C THR A 22 1.68 18.01 5.52
N ASP A 23 2.60 18.28 4.59
CA ASP A 23 2.32 19.02 3.36
C ASP A 23 1.52 18.19 2.34
N ALA A 24 1.24 16.91 2.61
CA ALA A 24 0.35 16.12 1.77
C ALA A 24 -1.06 16.71 1.79
N LYS A 25 -1.77 16.62 0.66
CA LYS A 25 -3.19 17.00 0.60
C LYS A 25 -4.05 15.96 1.32
N THR A 26 -3.77 14.68 1.08
CA THR A 26 -4.42 13.56 1.77
C THR A 26 -3.36 12.65 2.37
N ALA A 27 -3.62 12.13 3.56
CA ALA A 27 -2.72 11.21 4.23
C ALA A 27 -3.45 10.32 5.24
N VAL A 28 -2.96 9.11 5.40
CA VAL A 28 -3.34 8.20 6.49
C VAL A 28 -2.12 7.40 6.92
N VAL A 29 -2.03 7.12 8.21
CA VAL A 29 -1.14 6.09 8.75
C VAL A 29 -1.99 5.13 9.54
N ILE A 30 -1.86 3.85 9.26
CA ILE A 30 -2.53 2.77 10.00
C ILE A 30 -1.51 1.84 10.64
N ASP A 31 -1.89 1.24 11.73
CA ASP A 31 -1.21 0.06 12.27
C ASP A 31 -1.41 -1.11 11.29
N GLY A 32 -0.30 -1.72 10.86
CA GLY A 32 -0.33 -2.75 9.82
C GLY A 32 -1.00 -4.05 10.24
N THR A 33 -1.07 -4.34 11.53
CA THR A 33 -1.70 -5.55 12.08
C THR A 33 -3.18 -5.36 12.28
N THR A 34 -3.57 -4.28 12.98
CA THR A 34 -4.95 -4.06 13.42
C THR A 34 -5.78 -3.22 12.46
N GLY A 35 -5.15 -2.49 11.55
CA GLY A 35 -5.81 -1.51 10.67
C GLY A 35 -6.21 -0.22 11.40
N LYS A 36 -5.87 -0.07 12.68
CA LYS A 36 -6.23 1.14 13.44
C LYS A 36 -5.56 2.37 12.85
N VAL A 37 -6.35 3.43 12.63
CA VAL A 37 -5.83 4.71 12.16
C VAL A 37 -5.04 5.39 13.28
N LEU A 38 -3.78 5.70 13.00
CA LEU A 38 -2.85 6.39 13.90
C LEU A 38 -2.77 7.89 13.56
N PHE A 39 -2.87 8.22 12.27
CA PHE A 39 -2.89 9.59 11.75
C PHE A 39 -3.82 9.68 10.55
N GLU A 40 -4.52 10.81 10.42
CA GLU A 40 -5.32 11.09 9.23
C GLU A 40 -5.32 12.58 8.87
N LYS A 41 -5.38 12.84 7.58
CA LYS A 41 -5.62 14.13 6.96
C LYS A 41 -6.38 13.92 5.67
N ASN A 42 -7.65 14.33 5.62
CA ASN A 42 -8.52 14.17 4.47
C ASN A 42 -8.47 12.71 3.89
N LYS A 43 -8.41 11.71 4.76
CA LYS A 43 -8.13 10.32 4.38
C LYS A 43 -9.13 9.72 3.40
N ASP A 44 -10.38 10.21 3.43
CA ASP A 44 -11.50 9.74 2.61
C ASP A 44 -11.76 10.65 1.38
N GLU A 45 -10.94 11.68 1.19
CA GLU A 45 -11.04 12.54 0.00
C GLU A 45 -10.59 11.77 -1.25
N LYS A 46 -11.46 11.77 -2.28
CA LYS A 46 -11.17 11.12 -3.56
C LYS A 46 -10.05 11.84 -4.29
N THR A 47 -9.05 11.10 -4.69
CA THR A 47 -7.89 11.58 -5.44
C THR A 47 -7.50 10.60 -6.53
N PHE A 48 -6.71 11.04 -7.49
CA PHE A 48 -6.15 10.14 -8.50
C PHE A 48 -4.99 9.35 -7.89
N PRO A 49 -5.08 8.00 -7.83
CA PRO A 49 -4.05 7.16 -7.23
C PRO A 49 -2.75 7.13 -8.04
N ALA A 50 -2.80 7.51 -9.32
CA ALA A 50 -1.66 7.36 -10.21
C ALA A 50 -1.10 5.93 -10.16
N SER A 51 0.21 5.75 -10.28
CA SER A 51 0.83 4.42 -10.24
C SER A 51 0.68 3.66 -8.91
N MET A 52 0.05 4.21 -7.87
CA MET A 52 -0.36 3.41 -6.69
C MET A 52 -1.47 2.41 -7.04
N THR A 53 -2.22 2.63 -8.12
CA THR A 53 -3.13 1.65 -8.75
C THR A 53 -2.47 0.29 -8.96
N LYS A 54 -1.17 0.27 -9.29
CA LYS A 54 -0.41 -0.94 -9.55
C LYS A 54 -0.29 -1.88 -8.35
N ILE A 55 -0.60 -1.41 -7.14
CA ILE A 55 -0.72 -2.29 -5.97
C ILE A 55 -1.88 -3.26 -6.19
N MET A 56 -3.03 -2.79 -6.72
CA MET A 56 -4.17 -3.65 -7.06
C MET A 56 -3.84 -4.58 -8.24
N THR A 57 -3.17 -4.07 -9.27
CA THR A 57 -2.71 -4.91 -10.40
C THR A 57 -1.82 -6.06 -9.92
N THR A 58 -0.88 -5.77 -9.02
CA THR A 58 0.00 -6.77 -8.41
C THR A 58 -0.79 -7.73 -7.51
N LEU A 59 -1.74 -7.23 -6.73
CA LEU A 59 -2.60 -8.04 -5.86
C LEU A 59 -3.34 -9.13 -6.64
N ILE A 60 -3.94 -8.81 -7.79
CA ILE A 60 -4.64 -9.78 -8.63
C ILE A 60 -3.70 -10.87 -9.14
N VAL A 61 -2.45 -10.50 -9.49
CA VAL A 61 -1.44 -11.51 -9.88
C VAL A 61 -1.06 -12.39 -8.70
N PHE A 62 -0.80 -11.81 -7.53
CA PHE A 62 -0.47 -12.56 -6.32
C PHE A 62 -1.58 -13.53 -5.91
N GLU A 63 -2.85 -13.13 -6.03
CA GLU A 63 -3.98 -14.00 -5.78
C GLU A 63 -3.97 -15.23 -6.71
N LYS A 64 -3.67 -15.04 -8.00
CA LYS A 64 -3.59 -16.14 -8.96
C LYS A 64 -2.38 -17.04 -8.74
N LEU A 65 -1.26 -16.50 -8.29
CA LEU A 65 -0.09 -17.28 -7.88
C LEU A 65 -0.41 -18.11 -6.64
N SER A 66 -1.02 -17.50 -5.63
CA SER A 66 -1.33 -18.17 -4.35
C SER A 66 -2.36 -19.29 -4.50
N ASN A 67 -3.35 -19.14 -5.38
CA ASN A 67 -4.34 -20.20 -5.65
C ASN A 67 -3.91 -21.23 -6.71
N GLY A 68 -2.68 -21.10 -7.25
CA GLY A 68 -2.08 -22.04 -8.19
C GLY A 68 -2.63 -21.98 -9.62
N THR A 69 -3.43 -20.95 -9.96
CA THR A 69 -3.92 -20.75 -11.34
C THR A 69 -2.88 -20.06 -12.23
N LEU A 70 -1.80 -19.58 -11.65
CA LEU A 70 -0.66 -18.96 -12.30
C LEU A 70 0.62 -19.38 -11.58
N SER A 71 1.73 -19.43 -12.33
CA SER A 71 3.09 -19.64 -11.80
C SER A 71 3.98 -18.44 -12.13
N LEU A 72 5.01 -18.20 -11.33
CA LEU A 72 6.03 -17.20 -11.62
C LEU A 72 6.80 -17.49 -12.91
N ASP A 73 6.89 -18.78 -13.30
CA ASP A 73 7.56 -19.24 -14.51
C ASP A 73 6.66 -19.24 -15.76
N ASP A 74 5.34 -19.04 -15.59
CA ASP A 74 4.45 -18.86 -16.72
C ASP A 74 4.83 -17.61 -17.50
N THR A 75 4.51 -17.62 -18.81
CA THR A 75 4.87 -16.52 -19.69
C THR A 75 3.64 -15.90 -20.32
N PHE A 76 3.65 -14.58 -20.44
CA PHE A 76 2.62 -13.78 -21.07
C PHE A 76 3.11 -13.17 -22.38
N LEU A 77 2.27 -13.29 -23.41
CA LEU A 77 2.55 -12.73 -24.73
C LEU A 77 2.36 -11.21 -24.72
N VAL A 78 3.33 -10.51 -25.25
CA VAL A 78 3.27 -9.03 -25.42
C VAL A 78 2.50 -8.68 -26.68
N SER A 79 1.39 -8.00 -26.50
CA SER A 79 0.59 -7.47 -27.61
C SER A 79 1.23 -6.23 -28.24
N GLU A 80 0.80 -5.91 -29.47
CA GLU A 80 1.18 -4.65 -30.14
C GLU A 80 0.74 -3.42 -29.33
N ARG A 81 -0.43 -3.48 -28.65
CA ARG A 81 -0.92 -2.41 -27.78
C ARG A 81 0.01 -2.17 -26.60
N ALA A 82 0.38 -3.24 -25.86
CA ALA A 82 1.29 -3.13 -24.71
C ALA A 82 2.67 -2.61 -25.12
N TRP A 83 3.18 -3.09 -26.26
CA TRP A 83 4.46 -2.61 -26.81
C TRP A 83 4.43 -1.13 -27.25
N LYS A 84 3.30 -0.64 -27.78
CA LYS A 84 3.12 0.76 -28.18
C LYS A 84 2.91 1.72 -27.01
N GLU A 85 2.61 1.18 -25.81
CA GLU A 85 2.43 2.02 -24.64
C GLU A 85 3.76 2.67 -24.25
N ARG A 86 3.86 3.97 -24.47
CA ARG A 86 5.06 4.76 -24.20
C ARG A 86 4.82 5.91 -23.24
N GLU A 87 3.58 6.08 -22.81
CA GLU A 87 3.26 7.16 -21.88
C GLU A 87 3.66 6.77 -20.46
N GLY A 88 4.40 7.65 -19.79
CA GLY A 88 4.84 7.47 -18.42
C GLY A 88 6.03 6.52 -18.28
N SER A 89 5.88 5.47 -17.47
CA SER A 89 6.97 4.54 -17.13
C SER A 89 6.85 3.25 -17.91
N SER A 90 7.97 2.73 -18.41
CA SER A 90 8.02 1.52 -19.23
C SER A 90 9.06 0.55 -18.70
N MET A 91 8.75 -0.74 -18.77
CA MET A 91 9.70 -1.85 -18.64
C MET A 91 10.45 -2.09 -19.96
N PHE A 92 9.95 -1.55 -21.07
CA PHE A 92 10.44 -1.74 -22.43
C PHE A 92 10.20 -3.17 -22.95
N VAL A 93 8.94 -3.61 -22.86
CA VAL A 93 8.53 -4.89 -23.43
C VAL A 93 8.63 -4.86 -24.96
N GLU A 94 8.92 -6.01 -25.58
CA GLU A 94 9.02 -6.17 -27.04
C GLU A 94 7.81 -6.94 -27.58
N VAL A 95 7.22 -6.49 -28.67
CA VAL A 95 6.07 -7.14 -29.31
C VAL A 95 6.37 -8.60 -29.69
N ASP A 96 5.36 -9.46 -29.57
CA ASP A 96 5.43 -10.89 -29.89
C ASP A 96 6.44 -11.70 -29.03
N LYS A 97 6.95 -11.10 -27.94
CA LYS A 97 7.77 -11.83 -26.97
C LYS A 97 6.90 -12.40 -25.85
N ASN A 98 7.31 -13.54 -25.35
CA ASN A 98 6.79 -14.11 -24.12
C ASN A 98 7.69 -13.67 -22.96
N ILE A 99 7.10 -13.08 -21.93
CA ILE A 99 7.82 -12.58 -20.75
C ILE A 99 7.30 -13.33 -19.53
N ARG A 100 8.20 -13.80 -18.67
CA ARG A 100 7.82 -14.49 -17.43
C ARG A 100 7.02 -13.56 -16.51
N VAL A 101 6.05 -14.15 -15.83
CA VAL A 101 5.21 -13.43 -14.85
C VAL A 101 6.06 -12.78 -13.76
N GLU A 102 7.11 -13.45 -13.31
CA GLU A 102 8.05 -12.91 -12.32
C GLU A 102 8.73 -11.61 -12.80
N ASP A 103 9.16 -11.57 -14.07
CA ASP A 103 9.82 -10.39 -14.65
C ASP A 103 8.82 -9.24 -14.87
N LEU A 104 7.58 -9.57 -15.28
CA LEU A 104 6.50 -8.57 -15.38
C LEU A 104 6.17 -7.96 -14.03
N LEU A 105 6.09 -8.76 -12.95
CA LEU A 105 5.88 -8.27 -11.60
C LEU A 105 6.98 -7.30 -11.17
N ARG A 106 8.26 -7.65 -11.39
CA ARG A 106 9.38 -6.72 -11.11
C ARG A 106 9.30 -5.45 -11.97
N GLY A 107 8.94 -5.59 -13.24
CA GLY A 107 8.71 -4.45 -14.12
C GLY A 107 7.61 -3.51 -13.58
N ILE A 108 6.52 -4.05 -13.07
CA ILE A 108 5.41 -3.29 -12.46
C ILE A 108 5.83 -2.63 -11.14
N ILE A 109 6.45 -3.39 -10.26
CA ILE A 109 6.78 -2.96 -8.89
C ILE A 109 7.94 -1.97 -8.89
N VAL A 110 9.08 -2.37 -9.46
CA VAL A 110 10.34 -1.61 -9.40
C VAL A 110 10.36 -0.46 -10.39
N GLN A 111 10.10 -0.75 -11.67
CA GLN A 111 10.17 0.22 -12.76
C GLN A 111 8.87 1.00 -12.93
N SER A 112 7.76 0.49 -12.37
CA SER A 112 6.43 1.07 -12.57
C SER A 112 5.94 0.99 -14.02
N GLY A 113 6.33 -0.08 -14.77
CA GLY A 113 6.05 -0.25 -16.20
C GLY A 113 4.56 -0.26 -16.49
N ASN A 114 4.08 0.68 -17.32
CA ASN A 114 2.70 0.70 -17.79
C ASN A 114 2.48 -0.41 -18.81
N ASP A 115 3.44 -0.59 -19.70
CA ASP A 115 3.49 -1.68 -20.68
C ASP A 115 3.36 -3.05 -20.00
N ALA A 116 4.11 -3.32 -18.93
CA ALA A 116 4.01 -4.55 -18.17
C ALA A 116 2.62 -4.76 -17.54
N CYS A 117 1.97 -3.68 -17.06
CA CYS A 117 0.59 -3.76 -16.55
C CYS A 117 -0.41 -4.16 -17.63
N ILE A 118 -0.27 -3.61 -18.84
CA ILE A 118 -1.15 -3.95 -19.97
C ILE A 118 -0.94 -5.40 -20.38
N VAL A 119 0.32 -5.88 -20.48
CA VAL A 119 0.60 -7.32 -20.74
C VAL A 119 -0.12 -8.19 -19.72
N VAL A 120 0.02 -7.90 -18.44
CA VAL A 120 -0.64 -8.66 -17.37
C VAL A 120 -2.17 -8.61 -17.51
N ALA A 121 -2.73 -7.43 -17.73
CA ALA A 121 -4.18 -7.25 -17.82
C ALA A 121 -4.78 -8.03 -19.00
N GLU A 122 -4.15 -7.96 -20.17
CA GLU A 122 -4.62 -8.65 -21.38
C GLU A 122 -4.50 -10.17 -21.27
N ASN A 123 -3.40 -10.69 -20.73
CA ASN A 123 -3.23 -12.13 -20.59
C ASN A 123 -4.11 -12.74 -19.47
N ILE A 124 -4.44 -11.99 -18.42
CA ILE A 124 -5.30 -12.50 -17.33
C ILE A 124 -6.78 -12.36 -17.66
N ALA A 125 -7.20 -11.25 -18.27
CA ALA A 125 -8.62 -10.92 -18.44
C ALA A 125 -9.05 -10.74 -19.92
N GLY A 126 -8.15 -10.92 -20.87
CA GLY A 126 -8.38 -10.73 -22.30
C GLY A 126 -8.31 -9.26 -22.73
N THR A 127 -8.78 -8.33 -21.91
CA THR A 127 -8.68 -6.88 -22.15
C THR A 127 -8.39 -6.13 -20.85
N GLU A 128 -7.83 -4.91 -20.95
CA GLU A 128 -7.59 -4.06 -19.79
C GLU A 128 -8.92 -3.61 -19.15
N GLU A 129 -9.98 -3.40 -19.92
CA GLU A 129 -11.32 -3.08 -19.42
C GLU A 129 -11.90 -4.21 -18.56
N SER A 130 -11.72 -5.47 -19.01
CA SER A 130 -12.13 -6.65 -18.23
C SER A 130 -11.28 -6.79 -16.96
N PHE A 131 -9.99 -6.48 -17.04
CA PHE A 131 -9.11 -6.48 -15.88
C PHE A 131 -9.50 -5.38 -14.87
N ALA A 132 -9.86 -4.17 -15.34
CA ALA A 132 -10.36 -3.11 -14.48
C ALA A 132 -11.66 -3.49 -13.74
N LYS A 133 -12.53 -4.28 -14.36
CA LYS A 133 -13.71 -4.85 -13.67
C LYS A 133 -13.27 -5.78 -12.53
N MET A 134 -12.32 -6.70 -12.78
CA MET A 134 -11.75 -7.55 -11.72
C MET A 134 -11.13 -6.74 -10.59
N MET A 135 -10.41 -5.65 -10.92
CA MET A 135 -9.85 -4.74 -9.90
C MET A 135 -10.94 -4.12 -9.03
N ASN A 136 -12.06 -3.69 -9.62
CA ASN A 136 -13.18 -3.09 -8.88
C ASN A 136 -13.94 -4.12 -8.04
N GLU A 137 -14.17 -5.33 -8.57
CA GLU A 137 -14.75 -6.44 -7.79
C GLU A 137 -13.88 -6.73 -6.56
N LYS A 138 -12.57 -6.87 -6.75
CA LYS A 138 -11.62 -7.06 -5.64
C LYS A 138 -11.61 -5.87 -4.67
N ALA A 139 -11.70 -4.63 -5.15
CA ALA A 139 -11.77 -3.44 -4.30
C ALA A 139 -12.99 -3.49 -3.37
N ILE A 140 -14.16 -3.90 -3.89
CA ILE A 140 -15.38 -4.08 -3.09
C ILE A 140 -15.17 -5.18 -2.05
N ASP A 141 -14.66 -6.34 -2.46
CA ASP A 141 -14.44 -7.51 -1.60
C ASP A 141 -13.56 -7.19 -0.38
N ILE A 142 -12.55 -6.33 -0.56
CA ILE A 142 -11.62 -5.96 0.52
C ILE A 142 -12.01 -4.67 1.26
N GLY A 143 -13.17 -4.07 0.92
CA GLY A 143 -13.72 -2.91 1.63
C GLY A 143 -13.25 -1.54 1.14
N MET A 144 -12.70 -1.42 -0.06
CA MET A 144 -12.35 -0.14 -0.70
C MET A 144 -13.59 0.56 -1.27
N THR A 145 -14.42 1.12 -0.42
CA THR A 145 -15.76 1.63 -0.79
C THR A 145 -15.75 2.97 -1.54
N ASN A 146 -14.62 3.67 -1.58
CA ASN A 146 -14.46 4.96 -2.24
C ASN A 146 -13.44 4.89 -3.40
N THR A 147 -13.35 3.74 -4.06
CA THR A 147 -12.39 3.49 -5.14
C THR A 147 -13.09 3.04 -6.40
N ASN A 148 -12.60 3.49 -7.54
CA ASN A 148 -12.95 2.99 -8.86
C ASN A 148 -11.71 3.00 -9.76
N PHE A 149 -11.36 1.84 -10.28
CA PHE A 149 -10.27 1.66 -11.23
C PHE A 149 -10.82 1.59 -12.65
N THR A 150 -10.21 2.32 -13.58
CA THR A 150 -10.56 2.30 -15.02
C THR A 150 -9.49 1.66 -15.88
N ASN A 151 -8.29 1.47 -15.34
CA ASN A 151 -7.16 0.84 -16.02
C ASN A 151 -6.19 0.19 -15.02
N SER A 152 -5.30 -0.63 -15.54
CA SER A 152 -4.31 -1.39 -14.76
C SER A 152 -3.10 -0.55 -14.31
N THR A 153 -2.90 0.60 -14.93
CA THR A 153 -1.67 1.39 -14.85
C THR A 153 -1.74 2.55 -13.86
N GLY A 154 -2.95 3.09 -13.64
CA GLY A 154 -3.18 4.33 -12.93
C GLY A 154 -2.94 5.59 -13.77
N MET A 155 -2.92 5.46 -15.11
CA MET A 155 -2.95 6.60 -16.01
C MET A 155 -4.22 7.42 -15.80
N HIS A 156 -4.13 8.70 -16.13
CA HIS A 156 -5.20 9.65 -15.83
C HIS A 156 -6.49 9.34 -16.57
N ASP A 157 -7.53 9.09 -15.81
CA ASP A 157 -8.93 9.07 -16.24
C ASP A 157 -9.76 9.72 -15.14
N LYS A 158 -10.76 10.54 -15.51
CA LYS A 158 -11.61 11.25 -14.54
C LYS A 158 -12.36 10.33 -13.58
N ASN A 159 -12.59 9.10 -14.00
CA ASN A 159 -13.30 8.07 -13.23
C ASN A 159 -12.33 7.13 -12.48
N ASN A 160 -11.00 7.28 -12.66
CA ASN A 160 -10.00 6.50 -11.94
C ASN A 160 -9.62 7.22 -10.64
N PHE A 161 -10.26 6.86 -9.54
CA PHE A 161 -10.05 7.50 -8.25
C PHE A 161 -9.94 6.49 -7.10
N SER A 162 -9.32 6.91 -6.02
CA SER A 162 -9.24 6.20 -4.75
C SER A 162 -9.09 7.21 -3.61
N THR A 163 -9.00 6.73 -2.38
CA THR A 163 -8.70 7.53 -1.20
C THR A 163 -7.40 7.07 -0.55
N ALA A 164 -6.81 7.90 0.31
CA ALA A 164 -5.64 7.47 1.08
C ALA A 164 -5.98 6.27 1.96
N TYR A 165 -7.18 6.23 2.53
CA TYR A 165 -7.63 5.14 3.39
C TYR A 165 -7.85 3.84 2.62
N ASP A 166 -8.52 3.88 1.46
CA ASP A 166 -8.73 2.67 0.64
C ASP A 166 -7.40 2.09 0.15
N LEU A 167 -6.43 2.94 -0.23
CA LEU A 167 -5.09 2.47 -0.59
C LEU A 167 -4.32 1.88 0.60
N ALA A 168 -4.59 2.33 1.82
CA ALA A 168 -4.02 1.72 3.02
C ALA A 168 -4.64 0.35 3.30
N ILE A 169 -5.96 0.19 3.14
CA ILE A 169 -6.66 -1.10 3.20
C ILE A 169 -6.07 -2.06 2.16
N LEU A 170 -5.94 -1.62 0.92
CA LEU A 170 -5.33 -2.41 -0.16
C LEU A 170 -3.91 -2.89 0.20
N SER A 171 -3.10 -1.97 0.71
CA SER A 171 -1.72 -2.26 1.10
C SER A 171 -1.66 -3.27 2.25
N GLN A 172 -2.50 -3.10 3.28
CA GLN A 172 -2.61 -4.02 4.40
C GLN A 172 -3.07 -5.40 3.95
N TYR A 173 -4.10 -5.46 3.10
CA TYR A 173 -4.62 -6.72 2.58
C TYR A 173 -3.54 -7.49 1.81
N LEU A 174 -2.81 -6.81 0.90
CA LEU A 174 -1.74 -7.43 0.12
C LEU A 174 -0.64 -7.99 1.02
N ILE A 175 -0.17 -7.21 2.00
CA ILE A 175 0.91 -7.61 2.91
C ILE A 175 0.50 -8.83 3.75
N ASN A 176 -0.73 -8.83 4.28
CA ASN A 176 -1.17 -9.84 5.23
C ASN A 176 -1.57 -11.16 4.55
N ASN A 177 -2.05 -11.11 3.29
CA ASN A 177 -2.55 -12.29 2.60
C ASN A 177 -1.55 -12.92 1.62
N TYR A 178 -0.52 -12.18 1.19
CA TYR A 178 0.49 -12.66 0.23
C TYR A 178 1.91 -12.33 0.66
N PRO A 179 2.30 -12.66 1.92
CA PRO A 179 3.61 -12.34 2.45
C PRO A 179 4.74 -13.01 1.67
N GLU A 180 4.49 -14.17 1.06
CA GLU A 180 5.45 -14.93 0.25
C GLU A 180 5.92 -14.19 -1.01
N TYR A 181 5.08 -13.30 -1.58
CA TYR A 181 5.42 -12.51 -2.77
C TYR A 181 5.74 -11.06 -2.42
N TYR A 182 5.39 -10.62 -1.22
CA TYR A 182 5.54 -9.22 -0.81
C TYR A 182 6.97 -8.71 -0.84
N HIS A 183 7.96 -9.59 -0.64
CA HIS A 183 9.38 -9.25 -0.69
C HIS A 183 9.81 -8.52 -1.97
N MET A 184 9.11 -8.72 -3.11
CA MET A 184 9.38 -8.04 -4.37
C MET A 184 9.25 -6.51 -4.25
N PHE A 185 8.42 -5.99 -3.34
CA PHE A 185 8.29 -4.55 -3.11
C PHE A 185 9.51 -3.92 -2.43
N ALA A 186 10.33 -4.73 -1.76
CA ALA A 186 11.57 -4.29 -1.13
C ALA A 186 12.77 -4.28 -2.10
N GLU A 187 12.62 -4.86 -3.30
CA GLU A 187 13.69 -4.87 -4.30
C GLU A 187 14.04 -3.44 -4.73
N THR A 188 15.33 -3.10 -4.64
CA THR A 188 15.80 -1.73 -4.89
C THR A 188 16.11 -1.45 -6.34
N GLU A 189 16.32 -2.50 -7.15
CA GLU A 189 16.65 -2.38 -8.57
C GLU A 189 16.22 -3.64 -9.33
N PHE A 190 15.98 -3.49 -10.62
CA PHE A 190 15.70 -4.57 -11.55
C PHE A 190 16.33 -4.25 -12.90
N GLU A 191 16.92 -5.25 -13.54
CA GLU A 191 17.49 -5.13 -14.88
C GLU A 191 16.65 -5.92 -15.88
N TRP A 192 16.22 -5.26 -16.94
CA TRP A 192 15.50 -5.86 -18.05
C TRP A 192 16.05 -5.33 -19.38
N SER A 193 16.28 -6.23 -20.35
CA SER A 193 16.85 -5.87 -21.66
C SER A 193 18.12 -5.02 -21.56
N ASN A 194 19.03 -5.37 -20.65
CA ASN A 194 20.25 -4.60 -20.34
C ASN A 194 20.01 -3.17 -19.82
N ILE A 195 18.77 -2.85 -19.41
CA ILE A 195 18.42 -1.57 -18.80
C ILE A 195 18.19 -1.78 -17.32
N LYS A 196 19.11 -1.24 -16.50
CA LYS A 196 19.01 -1.29 -15.05
C LYS A 196 18.22 -0.08 -14.55
N GLN A 197 17.15 -0.33 -13.84
CA GLN A 197 16.30 0.72 -13.24
C GLN A 197 16.19 0.51 -11.73
N LYS A 198 16.19 1.63 -10.99
CA LYS A 198 16.02 1.64 -9.54
C LYS A 198 14.57 1.73 -9.14
N ASN A 199 14.23 1.14 -8.00
CA ASN A 199 12.93 1.34 -7.40
C ASN A 199 12.70 2.82 -7.09
N ARG A 200 11.50 3.31 -7.40
CA ARG A 200 11.14 4.74 -7.27
C ARG A 200 10.74 5.13 -5.86
N ASN A 201 10.56 4.15 -4.95
CA ASN A 201 10.29 4.42 -3.55
C ASN A 201 11.58 4.92 -2.85
N PRO A 202 11.68 6.23 -2.53
CA PRO A 202 12.91 6.80 -1.97
C PRO A 202 13.17 6.34 -0.54
N LEU A 203 12.17 5.75 0.14
CA LEU A 203 12.31 5.35 1.53
C LEU A 203 13.03 4.01 1.68
N LEU A 204 13.04 3.16 0.64
CA LEU A 204 13.82 1.92 0.62
C LEU A 204 15.33 2.15 0.81
N TYR A 205 15.81 3.36 0.53
CA TYR A 205 17.23 3.73 0.62
C TYR A 205 17.58 4.45 1.92
N LYS A 206 16.66 4.53 2.91
CA LYS A 206 16.82 5.36 4.10
C LYS A 206 17.08 4.61 5.40
N ASN A 207 17.28 3.32 5.37
CA ASN A 207 17.52 2.49 6.57
C ASN A 207 16.54 2.83 7.73
N MET A 208 15.25 2.79 7.45
CA MET A 208 14.18 3.08 8.42
C MET A 208 13.09 1.99 8.45
N GLY A 209 13.49 0.76 8.12
CA GLY A 209 12.62 -0.41 8.14
C GLY A 209 11.58 -0.45 7.01
N VAL A 210 11.67 0.43 6.00
CA VAL A 210 10.72 0.45 4.89
C VAL A 210 11.00 -0.72 3.95
N ASP A 211 9.93 -1.50 3.64
CA ASP A 211 9.97 -2.70 2.82
C ASP A 211 8.96 -2.67 1.62
N GLY A 212 8.37 -1.54 1.36
CA GLY A 212 7.40 -1.33 0.25
C GLY A 212 6.79 0.06 0.30
N LEU A 213 5.80 0.37 -0.49
CA LEU A 213 5.19 -0.31 -1.62
C LEU A 213 5.41 0.48 -2.92
N LYS A 214 4.61 1.54 -3.14
CA LYS A 214 4.50 2.14 -4.47
C LYS A 214 4.37 3.65 -4.45
N THR A 215 5.09 4.30 -5.35
CA THR A 215 4.94 5.73 -5.63
C THR A 215 3.87 5.98 -6.70
N GLY A 216 3.25 7.16 -6.63
CA GLY A 216 2.37 7.69 -7.67
C GLY A 216 2.73 9.12 -8.02
N HIS A 217 2.48 9.53 -9.26
CA HIS A 217 2.55 10.91 -9.68
C HIS A 217 1.69 11.17 -10.92
N LEU A 218 0.84 12.17 -10.82
CA LEU A 218 0.17 12.84 -11.95
C LEU A 218 0.24 14.34 -11.72
N SER A 219 0.32 15.12 -12.79
CA SER A 219 0.38 16.60 -12.67
C SER A 219 -0.84 17.15 -11.90
N VAL A 220 -2.01 16.52 -12.06
CA VAL A 220 -3.25 16.97 -11.42
C VAL A 220 -3.34 16.58 -9.93
N SER A 221 -2.73 15.47 -9.50
CA SER A 221 -2.81 14.98 -8.11
C SER A 221 -1.52 15.15 -7.32
N GLY A 222 -0.41 15.55 -7.97
CA GLY A 222 0.89 15.68 -7.32
C GLY A 222 1.56 14.34 -7.03
N TYR A 223 2.52 14.34 -6.10
CA TYR A 223 3.34 13.18 -5.75
C TYR A 223 2.73 12.43 -4.57
N GLY A 224 2.57 11.12 -4.72
CA GLY A 224 2.05 10.21 -3.70
C GLY A 224 2.99 9.06 -3.39
N LEU A 225 2.78 8.42 -2.25
CA LEU A 225 3.48 7.22 -1.81
C LEU A 225 2.59 6.40 -0.87
N ALA A 226 2.41 5.14 -1.21
CA ALA A 226 2.02 4.11 -0.26
C ALA A 226 3.30 3.43 0.22
N ALA A 227 3.57 3.47 1.52
CA ALA A 227 4.75 2.90 2.13
C ALA A 227 4.37 2.01 3.31
N SER A 228 5.14 0.95 3.52
CA SER A 228 5.10 0.12 4.71
C SER A 228 6.47 0.09 5.34
N ALA A 229 6.51 0.08 6.66
CA ALA A 229 7.74 -0.02 7.44
C ALA A 229 7.54 -0.94 8.64
N ILE A 230 8.63 -1.62 9.05
CA ILE A 230 8.69 -2.47 10.24
C ILE A 230 9.73 -1.90 11.20
N ASP A 231 9.39 -1.89 12.49
CA ASP A 231 10.29 -1.63 13.59
C ASP A 231 9.99 -2.64 14.71
N GLY A 232 10.93 -3.57 14.95
CA GLY A 232 10.69 -4.72 15.80
C GLY A 232 9.59 -5.64 15.26
N ASP A 233 8.55 -5.83 16.06
CA ASP A 233 7.36 -6.63 15.72
C ASP A 233 6.18 -5.78 15.17
N ARG A 234 6.38 -4.46 15.07
CA ARG A 234 5.36 -3.53 14.62
C ARG A 234 5.52 -3.17 13.16
N ARG A 235 4.40 -3.18 12.44
CA ARG A 235 4.29 -2.66 11.08
C ARG A 235 3.39 -1.43 11.07
N VAL A 236 3.78 -0.41 10.33
CA VAL A 236 2.91 0.72 9.98
C VAL A 236 2.80 0.83 8.47
N ILE A 237 1.63 1.27 8.01
CA ILE A 237 1.36 1.55 6.61
C ILE A 237 0.97 3.01 6.50
N SER A 238 1.67 3.76 5.66
CA SER A 238 1.46 5.18 5.43
C SER A 238 1.11 5.42 3.97
N VAL A 239 -0.04 6.03 3.70
CA VAL A 239 -0.41 6.48 2.36
C VAL A 239 -0.54 7.99 2.36
N THR A 240 0.17 8.63 1.46
CA THR A 240 0.21 10.09 1.30
C THR A 240 0.03 10.46 -0.16
N ASN A 241 -0.69 11.55 -0.45
CA ASN A 241 -0.81 12.06 -1.81
C ASN A 241 -0.87 13.59 -1.83
N GLY A 242 -0.54 14.20 -2.98
CA GLY A 242 -0.66 15.62 -3.20
C GLY A 242 0.55 16.46 -2.80
N PHE A 243 1.72 15.88 -2.61
CA PHE A 243 2.95 16.66 -2.43
C PHE A 243 3.34 17.38 -3.72
N SER A 244 3.98 18.53 -3.56
CA SER A 244 4.41 19.37 -4.70
C SER A 244 5.72 18.92 -5.35
N SER A 245 6.48 18.01 -4.70
CA SER A 245 7.73 17.49 -5.24
C SER A 245 8.10 16.11 -4.69
N THR A 246 9.01 15.42 -5.37
CA THR A 246 9.58 14.14 -4.91
C THR A 246 10.30 14.27 -3.57
N GLN A 247 10.98 15.39 -3.35
CA GLN A 247 11.67 15.67 -2.10
C GLN A 247 10.69 15.83 -0.94
N LYS A 248 9.62 16.62 -1.12
CA LYS A 248 8.57 16.81 -0.10
C LYS A 248 7.85 15.49 0.20
N ARG A 249 7.55 14.68 -0.83
CA ARG A 249 7.00 13.34 -0.66
C ARG A 249 7.91 12.48 0.22
N SER A 250 9.22 12.42 -0.10
CA SER A 250 10.19 11.63 0.66
C SER A 250 10.30 12.09 2.12
N GLN A 251 10.39 13.40 2.35
CA GLN A 251 10.51 13.98 3.70
C GLN A 251 9.22 13.80 4.51
N GLY A 252 8.07 14.14 3.91
CA GLY A 252 6.77 14.08 4.58
C GLY A 252 6.39 12.64 4.97
N SER A 253 6.57 11.69 4.05
CA SER A 253 6.27 10.28 4.34
C SER A 253 7.23 9.69 5.37
N SER A 254 8.54 10.00 5.30
CA SER A 254 9.49 9.57 6.35
C SER A 254 9.09 10.09 7.73
N ARG A 255 8.71 11.37 7.82
CA ARG A 255 8.34 12.01 9.08
C ARG A 255 7.11 11.36 9.72
N LEU A 256 6.09 11.03 8.92
CA LEU A 256 4.89 10.33 9.41
C LEU A 256 5.22 8.92 9.93
N ILE A 257 6.03 8.15 9.22
CA ILE A 257 6.46 6.81 9.63
C ILE A 257 7.27 6.87 10.93
N THR A 258 8.27 7.75 11.00
CA THR A 258 9.10 7.91 12.21
C THR A 258 8.26 8.36 13.41
N TRP A 259 7.32 9.29 13.19
CA TRP A 259 6.41 9.76 14.23
C TRP A 259 5.52 8.62 14.75
N SER A 260 4.95 7.79 13.85
CA SER A 260 4.07 6.69 14.29
C SER A 260 4.79 5.61 15.09
N PHE A 261 6.06 5.32 14.81
CA PHE A 261 6.84 4.41 15.67
C PHE A 261 7.20 5.03 17.03
N ARG A 262 7.41 6.34 17.09
CA ARG A 262 7.77 7.03 18.32
C ARG A 262 6.57 7.25 19.26
N GLU A 263 5.40 7.61 18.72
CA GLU A 263 4.25 8.04 19.51
C GLU A 263 3.29 6.89 19.89
N PHE A 264 3.39 5.74 19.23
CA PHE A 264 2.52 4.60 19.50
C PHE A 264 3.35 3.35 19.77
N GLU A 265 2.82 2.51 20.63
CA GLU A 265 3.35 1.18 20.93
C GLU A 265 2.22 0.16 20.99
N ASN A 266 2.54 -1.11 20.76
CA ASN A 266 1.58 -2.20 20.97
C ASN A 266 1.67 -2.65 22.43
N ILE A 267 0.57 -2.50 23.17
CA ILE A 267 0.48 -2.97 24.54
C ILE A 267 -0.23 -4.33 24.53
N ARG A 268 0.48 -5.38 24.95
CA ARG A 268 -0.12 -6.69 25.16
C ARG A 268 -0.87 -6.65 26.50
N LEU A 269 -2.21 -6.71 26.45
CA LEU A 269 -3.06 -6.66 27.64
C LEU A 269 -3.15 -8.01 28.36
N PHE A 270 -2.94 -9.11 27.62
CA PHE A 270 -3.00 -10.47 28.15
C PHE A 270 -1.87 -11.31 27.56
N GLU A 271 -1.34 -12.24 28.33
CA GLU A 271 -0.39 -13.23 27.83
C GLU A 271 -1.11 -14.25 26.94
N ASP A 272 -0.38 -14.82 25.96
CA ASP A 272 -0.90 -15.90 25.13
C ASP A 272 -1.37 -17.05 26.05
N PHE A 273 -2.55 -17.61 25.77
CA PHE A 273 -3.23 -18.65 26.54
C PHE A 273 -4.03 -18.22 27.79
N THR A 274 -4.19 -16.94 28.07
CA THR A 274 -5.16 -16.51 29.08
C THR A 274 -6.56 -16.64 28.51
N CYS A 275 -7.26 -17.73 28.85
CA CYS A 275 -8.67 -17.88 28.53
C CYS A 275 -9.47 -16.92 29.41
N LEU A 276 -10.04 -15.87 28.82
CA LEU A 276 -11.03 -15.02 29.47
C LEU A 276 -12.35 -15.82 29.53
N LEU A 277 -12.51 -16.64 30.54
CA LEU A 277 -13.84 -17.13 30.94
C LEU A 277 -14.62 -15.93 31.48
N TYR A 278 -15.40 -15.28 30.62
CA TYR A 278 -16.45 -14.38 31.06
C TYR A 278 -17.51 -15.24 31.79
N THR A 279 -17.37 -15.40 33.06
CA THR A 279 -18.51 -15.77 33.91
C THR A 279 -19.36 -14.52 34.06
N SER A 280 -20.36 -14.36 33.18
CA SER A 280 -21.47 -13.46 33.47
C SER A 280 -21.99 -13.79 34.86
N PRO A 281 -22.05 -12.86 35.81
CA PRO A 281 -22.74 -13.14 37.09
C PRO A 281 -24.17 -13.47 36.71
N SER A 282 -24.56 -14.71 37.04
CA SER A 282 -25.94 -15.14 36.93
C SER A 282 -26.81 -14.22 37.80
N PRO A 283 -27.88 -13.64 37.29
CA PRO A 283 -28.81 -12.92 38.13
C PRO A 283 -29.65 -13.97 38.85
N ARG A 284 -29.16 -14.45 39.96
CA ARG A 284 -29.96 -15.22 40.97
C ARG A 284 -29.42 -14.97 42.36
N ASP A 285 -30.33 -14.41 43.10
CA ASP A 285 -30.53 -14.23 44.54
C ASP A 285 -30.30 -12.82 45.02
#